data_069ed3d4cda1dd25ccad83a44d5a018d
#
_entry.id   069ed3d4cda1dd25ccad83a44d5a018d
#
_cell.length_a   1.000
_cell.length_b   1.000
_cell.length_c   1.000
_cell.angle_alpha   90.00
_cell.angle_beta   90.00
_cell.angle_gamma   90.00
#
_symmetry.space_group_name_H-M   'P 1'
#
loop_
_entity.id
_entity.type
_entity.pdbx_description
1 polymer ?
#
loop_
_entity_poly.entity_id
_entity_poly.type
_entity_poly.pdbx_seq_one_letter_code
_entity_poly.pdbx_strand_id
1 'polypeptide(L)'
;RLLLLGDILYHGPRNDLPDGYAPKEVLAMLNEMREELLCVRGNCDTEVDQMVLQFPILADYAVFFLNGRTVYATHGHNYNPQTPPPLKKGDILLNGHTHVPKWGAFGENFYLNPGSVSIPKEQSPRGYLIWDEESETPIAFRTLQGETWKTVSREELAK
;
A
#
# COMPACT_ATOMS: atom_id res chain seq x y z
N ARG A 1 -0.29 5.70 -12.11
CA ARG A 1 -1.18 6.05 -10.99
C ARG A 1 -0.53 5.70 -9.66
N LEU A 2 -0.95 6.36 -8.60
CA LEU A 2 -0.52 6.10 -7.23
C LEU A 2 -1.67 5.44 -6.46
N LEU A 3 -1.40 4.28 -5.84
CA LEU A 3 -2.33 3.61 -4.94
C LEU A 3 -1.91 3.87 -3.49
N LEU A 4 -2.80 4.48 -2.73
CA LEU A 4 -2.67 4.70 -1.29
C LEU A 4 -3.35 3.54 -0.54
N LEU A 5 -2.62 2.95 0.40
CA LEU A 5 -3.12 1.81 1.18
C LEU A 5 -3.74 2.22 2.54
N GLY A 6 -4.18 3.47 2.66
CA GLY A 6 -4.89 4.00 3.82
C GLY A 6 -4.01 4.60 4.91
N ASP A 7 -4.66 5.08 5.97
CA ASP A 7 -4.05 5.84 7.08
C ASP A 7 -3.33 7.10 6.57
N ILE A 8 -4.08 7.98 5.87
CA ILE A 8 -3.53 9.07 5.07
C ILE A 8 -3.15 10.28 5.91
N LEU A 9 -4.07 10.77 6.73
CA LEU A 9 -3.90 12.04 7.46
C LEU A 9 -3.61 11.84 8.94
N TYR A 10 -3.91 10.70 9.52
CA TYR A 10 -3.75 10.43 10.93
C TYR A 10 -2.87 9.20 11.20
N HIS A 11 -1.92 9.35 12.10
CA HIS A 11 -0.93 8.33 12.45
C HIS A 11 -1.46 7.25 13.41
N GLY A 12 -2.68 7.42 13.94
CA GLY A 12 -3.30 6.54 14.94
C GLY A 12 -2.82 6.79 16.36
N PRO A 13 -3.64 6.48 17.37
CA PRO A 13 -3.38 6.82 18.78
C PRO A 13 -2.26 5.98 19.42
N ARG A 14 -1.81 4.91 18.77
CA ARG A 14 -0.77 4.01 19.26
C ARG A 14 0.63 4.31 18.75
N ASN A 15 0.76 5.21 17.78
CA ASN A 15 2.03 5.61 17.20
C ASN A 15 2.43 6.98 17.71
N ASP A 16 3.73 7.21 17.85
CA ASP A 16 4.25 8.55 18.10
C ASP A 16 3.98 9.46 16.91
N LEU A 17 4.00 10.77 17.16
CA LEU A 17 3.82 11.78 16.12
C LEU A 17 4.95 11.66 15.09
N PRO A 18 4.64 11.46 13.80
CA PRO A 18 5.67 11.38 12.76
C PRO A 18 6.48 12.68 12.66
N ASP A 19 7.75 12.54 12.33
CA ASP A 19 8.61 13.69 12.02
C ASP A 19 7.99 14.52 10.89
N GLY A 20 7.92 15.84 11.07
CA GLY A 20 7.36 16.73 10.07
C GLY A 20 5.86 16.54 9.84
N TYR A 21 5.11 16.06 10.83
CA TYR A 21 3.66 15.84 10.71
C TYR A 21 2.93 17.12 10.31
N ALA A 22 2.46 17.17 9.08
CA ALA A 22 1.79 18.33 8.49
C ALA A 22 0.57 17.90 7.66
N PRO A 23 -0.53 17.43 8.27
CA PRO A 23 -1.66 16.85 7.56
C PRO A 23 -2.33 17.82 6.58
N LYS A 24 -2.30 19.12 6.84
CA LYS A 24 -2.83 20.13 5.90
C LYS A 24 -1.99 20.26 4.64
N GLU A 25 -0.69 20.07 4.71
CA GLU A 25 0.20 20.08 3.54
C GLU A 25 0.01 18.81 2.73
N VAL A 26 -0.09 17.65 3.39
CA VAL A 26 -0.42 16.36 2.74
C VAL A 26 -1.77 16.45 2.03
N LEU A 27 -2.78 17.01 2.69
CA LEU A 27 -4.11 17.26 2.10
C LEU A 27 -4.03 18.10 0.82
N ALA A 28 -3.31 19.22 0.85
CA ALA A 28 -3.16 20.11 -0.31
C ALA A 28 -2.48 19.37 -1.48
N MET A 29 -1.35 18.72 -1.21
CA MET A 29 -0.59 17.95 -2.20
C MET A 29 -1.43 16.83 -2.84
N LEU A 30 -2.14 16.05 -2.04
CA LEU A 30 -2.95 14.94 -2.56
C LEU A 30 -4.14 15.43 -3.39
N ASN A 31 -4.79 16.52 -2.97
CA ASN A 31 -5.89 17.12 -3.73
C ASN A 31 -5.44 17.68 -5.09
N GLU A 32 -4.23 18.21 -5.20
CA GLU A 32 -3.66 18.65 -6.49
C GLU A 32 -3.50 17.48 -7.47
N MET A 33 -3.15 16.29 -6.98
CA MET A 33 -2.94 15.09 -7.81
C MET A 33 -4.10 14.10 -7.77
N ARG A 34 -5.28 14.49 -7.33
CA ARG A 34 -6.43 13.60 -7.08
C ARG A 34 -6.82 12.68 -8.24
N GLU A 35 -6.60 13.11 -9.49
CA GLU A 35 -6.95 12.32 -10.69
C GLU A 35 -6.01 11.13 -10.91
N GLU A 36 -4.83 11.16 -10.30
CA GLU A 36 -3.85 10.08 -10.34
C GLU A 36 -3.99 9.10 -9.16
N LEU A 37 -4.86 9.40 -8.18
CA LEU A 37 -4.95 8.63 -6.94
C LEU A 37 -6.02 7.55 -6.99
N LEU A 38 -5.66 6.41 -6.45
CA LEU A 38 -6.55 5.35 -5.98
C LEU A 38 -6.29 5.15 -4.48
N CYS A 39 -7.31 4.84 -3.71
CA CYS A 39 -7.15 4.68 -2.28
C CYS A 39 -8.06 3.58 -1.73
N VAL A 40 -7.54 2.85 -0.73
CA VAL A 40 -8.34 1.98 0.14
C VAL A 40 -8.31 2.53 1.56
N ARG A 41 -9.39 2.31 2.30
CA ARG A 41 -9.58 2.81 3.66
C ARG A 41 -8.63 2.16 4.64
N GLY A 42 -7.86 2.98 5.37
CA GLY A 42 -7.16 2.56 6.58
C GLY A 42 -8.05 2.56 7.83
N ASN A 43 -7.53 2.03 8.92
CA ASN A 43 -8.29 2.02 10.18
C ASN A 43 -8.35 3.39 10.85
N CYS A 44 -7.52 4.34 10.43
CA CYS A 44 -7.53 5.71 10.94
C CYS A 44 -8.25 6.69 10.00
N ASP A 45 -8.61 6.27 8.78
CA ASP A 45 -9.34 7.13 7.83
C ASP A 45 -10.83 7.22 8.20
N THR A 46 -11.34 8.44 8.24
CA THR A 46 -12.69 8.73 8.69
C THR A 46 -13.50 9.47 7.63
N GLU A 47 -14.81 9.56 7.88
CA GLU A 47 -15.71 10.39 7.08
C GLU A 47 -15.31 11.87 7.12
N VAL A 48 -14.67 12.33 8.19
CA VAL A 48 -14.16 13.71 8.31
C VAL A 48 -12.98 13.93 7.35
N ASP A 49 -12.09 12.94 7.21
CA ASP A 49 -11.01 13.00 6.23
C ASP A 49 -11.56 13.02 4.80
N GLN A 50 -12.60 12.22 4.52
CA GLN A 50 -13.26 12.23 3.22
C GLN A 50 -13.94 13.59 2.89
N MET A 51 -14.37 14.36 3.87
CA MET A 51 -14.95 15.69 3.62
C MET A 51 -13.93 16.69 3.04
N VAL A 52 -12.65 16.48 3.28
CA VAL A 52 -11.57 17.38 2.86
C VAL A 52 -10.71 16.83 1.73
N LEU A 53 -10.62 15.50 1.59
CA LEU A 53 -9.94 14.84 0.47
C LEU A 53 -10.87 14.72 -0.75
N GLN A 54 -10.43 15.22 -1.91
CA GLN A 54 -11.23 15.34 -3.13
C GLN A 54 -11.18 14.09 -4.03
N PHE A 55 -10.87 12.93 -3.44
CA PHE A 55 -10.90 11.61 -4.09
C PHE A 55 -11.42 10.57 -3.09
N PRO A 56 -12.00 9.45 -3.55
CA PRO A 56 -12.54 8.43 -2.64
C PRO A 56 -11.46 7.79 -1.77
N ILE A 57 -11.67 7.73 -0.45
CA ILE A 57 -10.76 7.13 0.53
C ILE A 57 -11.40 6.04 1.40
N LEU A 58 -12.71 5.82 1.29
CA LEU A 58 -13.45 4.93 2.19
C LEU A 58 -13.77 3.55 1.59
N ALA A 59 -13.11 3.16 0.50
CA ALA A 59 -13.27 1.83 -0.07
C ALA A 59 -12.53 0.78 0.78
N ASP A 60 -13.21 -0.24 1.27
CA ASP A 60 -12.60 -1.28 2.11
C ASP A 60 -11.52 -2.08 1.38
N TYR A 61 -11.64 -2.19 0.05
CA TYR A 61 -10.68 -2.84 -0.82
C TYR A 61 -10.78 -2.29 -2.25
N ALA A 62 -9.74 -2.53 -3.03
CA ALA A 62 -9.73 -2.35 -4.48
C ALA A 62 -9.26 -3.63 -5.16
N VAL A 63 -9.80 -3.92 -6.34
CA VAL A 63 -9.40 -5.06 -7.15
C VAL A 63 -8.99 -4.55 -8.52
N PHE A 64 -7.83 -4.98 -8.98
CA PHE A 64 -7.34 -4.68 -10.31
C PHE A 64 -6.58 -5.88 -10.89
N PHE A 65 -6.27 -5.80 -12.17
CA PHE A 65 -5.63 -6.88 -12.90
C PHE A 65 -4.29 -6.41 -13.42
N LEU A 66 -3.23 -7.08 -13.00
CA LEU A 66 -1.85 -6.82 -13.41
C LEU A 66 -1.18 -8.12 -13.83
N ASN A 67 -0.52 -8.12 -14.97
CA ASN A 67 0.18 -9.31 -15.51
C ASN A 67 -0.70 -10.58 -15.54
N GLY A 68 -2.00 -10.42 -15.85
CA GLY A 68 -2.96 -11.53 -15.92
C GLY A 68 -3.38 -12.10 -14.55
N ARG A 69 -3.06 -11.41 -13.44
CA ARG A 69 -3.40 -11.79 -12.08
C ARG A 69 -4.37 -10.80 -11.46
N THR A 70 -5.23 -11.30 -10.59
CA THR A 70 -6.05 -10.45 -9.72
C THR A 70 -5.20 -9.95 -8.56
N VAL A 71 -5.22 -8.65 -8.33
CA VAL A 71 -4.59 -8.01 -7.17
C VAL A 71 -5.68 -7.47 -6.27
N TYR A 72 -5.74 -7.97 -5.05
CA TYR A 72 -6.55 -7.43 -3.98
C TYR A 72 -5.72 -6.45 -3.16
N ALA A 73 -6.04 -5.18 -3.25
CA ALA A 73 -5.45 -4.14 -2.41
C ALA A 73 -6.38 -3.84 -1.24
N THR A 74 -5.85 -3.93 -0.03
CA THR A 74 -6.55 -3.61 1.22
C THR A 74 -5.61 -2.81 2.11
N HIS A 75 -6.14 -2.23 3.20
CA HIS A 75 -5.23 -1.66 4.19
C HIS A 75 -4.48 -2.74 4.98
N GLY A 76 -5.16 -3.79 5.41
CA GLY A 76 -4.55 -4.90 6.15
C GLY A 76 -5.10 -5.10 7.58
N HIS A 77 -5.91 -4.18 8.10
CA HIS A 77 -6.50 -4.32 9.44
C HIS A 77 -7.65 -5.35 9.48
N ASN A 78 -8.40 -5.51 8.40
CA ASN A 78 -9.46 -6.52 8.26
C ASN A 78 -9.00 -7.70 7.40
N TYR A 79 -8.54 -7.42 6.18
CA TYR A 79 -8.07 -8.45 5.25
C TYR A 79 -6.54 -8.42 5.15
N ASN A 80 -5.91 -9.53 5.51
CA ASN A 80 -4.46 -9.71 5.56
C ASN A 80 -4.13 -11.21 5.37
N PRO A 81 -2.87 -11.65 5.38
CA PRO A 81 -2.53 -13.07 5.21
C PRO A 81 -3.13 -14.03 6.25
N GLN A 82 -3.53 -13.55 7.44
CA GLN A 82 -4.18 -14.38 8.46
C GLN A 82 -5.70 -14.48 8.24
N THR A 83 -6.29 -13.44 7.67
CA THR A 83 -7.72 -13.35 7.33
C THR A 83 -7.86 -12.87 5.88
N PRO A 84 -7.47 -13.68 4.88
CA PRO A 84 -7.45 -13.24 3.50
C PRO A 84 -8.87 -13.02 2.95
N PRO A 85 -9.03 -12.09 1.97
CA PRO A 85 -10.25 -12.03 1.18
C PRO A 85 -10.40 -13.34 0.35
N PRO A 86 -11.52 -13.55 -0.34
CA PRO A 86 -11.70 -14.74 -1.18
C PRO A 86 -10.78 -14.69 -2.41
N LEU A 87 -9.55 -15.21 -2.27
CA LEU A 87 -8.55 -15.29 -3.31
C LEU A 87 -8.65 -16.60 -4.09
N LYS A 88 -8.37 -16.54 -5.39
CA LYS A 88 -8.08 -17.72 -6.22
C LYS A 88 -6.58 -17.98 -6.23
N LYS A 89 -6.20 -19.19 -6.57
CA LYS A 89 -4.80 -19.57 -6.79
C LYS A 89 -4.10 -18.59 -7.75
N GLY A 90 -2.96 -18.07 -7.32
CA GLY A 90 -2.15 -17.13 -8.08
C GLY A 90 -2.55 -15.66 -7.94
N ASP A 91 -3.62 -15.34 -7.20
CA ASP A 91 -3.97 -13.95 -6.88
C ASP A 91 -2.91 -13.32 -5.96
N ILE A 92 -2.88 -12.01 -5.93
CA ILE A 92 -1.94 -11.24 -5.12
C ILE A 92 -2.70 -10.44 -4.07
N LEU A 93 -2.27 -10.55 -2.82
CA LEU A 93 -2.72 -9.70 -1.73
C LEU A 93 -1.72 -8.57 -1.48
N LEU A 94 -2.15 -7.33 -1.68
CA LEU A 94 -1.37 -6.14 -1.42
C LEU A 94 -1.98 -5.38 -0.24
N ASN A 95 -1.22 -5.17 0.83
CA ASN A 95 -1.68 -4.35 1.95
C ASN A 95 -0.55 -3.60 2.67
N GLY A 96 -0.92 -2.66 3.56
CA GLY A 96 -0.06 -1.87 4.43
C GLY A 96 -0.22 -2.26 5.89
N HIS A 97 -0.64 -1.31 6.72
CA HIS A 97 -1.01 -1.42 8.14
C HIS A 97 0.12 -1.81 9.11
N THR A 98 0.93 -2.79 8.78
CA THR A 98 2.00 -3.27 9.68
C THR A 98 3.19 -2.32 9.74
N HIS A 99 3.35 -1.44 8.73
CA HIS A 99 4.48 -0.54 8.53
C HIS A 99 5.81 -1.26 8.28
N VAL A 100 5.76 -2.57 7.99
CA VAL A 100 6.93 -3.40 7.70
C VAL A 100 6.83 -3.90 6.26
N PRO A 101 7.82 -3.63 5.39
CA PRO A 101 7.82 -4.16 4.04
C PRO A 101 7.93 -5.68 4.06
N LYS A 102 7.12 -6.33 3.24
CA LYS A 102 7.07 -7.78 3.17
C LYS A 102 6.64 -8.26 1.79
N TRP A 103 7.18 -9.39 1.36
CA TRP A 103 6.83 -10.05 0.10
C TRP A 103 7.03 -11.55 0.23
N GLY A 104 6.34 -12.32 -0.59
CA GLY A 104 6.53 -13.76 -0.69
C GLY A 104 5.24 -14.55 -0.84
N ALA A 105 5.39 -15.83 -1.08
CA ALA A 105 4.26 -16.75 -1.19
C ALA A 105 3.53 -16.90 0.16
N PHE A 106 2.21 -17.00 0.11
CA PHE A 106 1.40 -17.46 1.23
C PHE A 106 0.29 -18.39 0.67
N GLY A 107 0.29 -19.64 1.09
CA GLY A 107 -0.53 -20.66 0.45
C GLY A 107 -0.22 -20.78 -1.06
N GLU A 108 -1.25 -20.69 -1.89
CA GLU A 108 -1.14 -20.68 -3.35
C GLU A 108 -1.13 -19.26 -3.96
N ASN A 109 -0.91 -18.24 -3.15
CA ASN A 109 -1.00 -16.82 -3.51
C ASN A 109 0.29 -16.10 -3.18
N PHE A 110 0.38 -14.82 -3.57
CA PHE A 110 1.52 -13.97 -3.27
C PHE A 110 1.11 -12.77 -2.42
N TYR A 111 1.97 -12.38 -1.50
CA TYR A 111 1.76 -11.27 -0.59
C TYR A 111 2.75 -10.14 -0.82
N LEU A 112 2.26 -8.91 -0.77
CA LEU A 112 3.06 -7.70 -0.87
C LEU A 112 2.64 -6.69 0.18
N ASN A 113 3.63 -6.07 0.82
CA ASN A 113 3.44 -4.91 1.68
C ASN A 113 4.59 -3.92 1.43
N PRO A 114 4.32 -2.68 1.02
CA PRO A 114 5.37 -1.70 0.74
C PRO A 114 6.08 -1.16 2.00
N GLY A 115 5.55 -1.40 3.19
CA GLY A 115 6.00 -0.77 4.43
C GLY A 115 5.30 0.56 4.68
N SER A 116 6.04 1.60 5.07
CA SER A 116 5.50 2.92 5.37
C SER A 116 6.39 4.04 4.86
N VAL A 117 5.76 5.11 4.36
CA VAL A 117 6.47 6.33 3.95
C VAL A 117 6.78 7.24 5.14
N SER A 118 6.05 7.14 6.25
CA SER A 118 6.13 8.07 7.39
C SER A 118 6.67 7.44 8.67
N ILE A 119 6.15 6.27 9.07
CA ILE A 119 6.45 5.59 10.34
C ILE A 119 6.83 4.13 10.12
N PRO A 120 7.95 3.84 9.43
CA PRO A 120 8.42 2.47 9.23
C PRO A 120 8.73 1.81 10.57
N LYS A 121 8.55 0.49 10.63
CA LYS A 121 8.87 -0.35 11.81
C LYS A 121 9.98 -1.34 11.47
N GLU A 122 10.50 -1.99 12.53
CA GLU A 122 11.56 -3.03 12.40
C GLU A 122 12.80 -2.54 11.65
N GLN A 123 13.17 -1.26 11.83
CA GLN A 123 14.32 -0.63 11.17
C GLN A 123 14.26 -0.66 9.64
N SER A 124 13.07 -0.84 9.07
CA SER A 124 12.88 -0.78 7.63
C SER A 124 12.97 0.66 7.10
N PRO A 125 13.35 0.86 5.83
CA PRO A 125 13.42 2.20 5.26
C PRO A 125 12.03 2.80 5.06
N ARG A 126 11.94 4.13 5.11
CA ARG A 126 10.79 4.86 4.56
C ARG A 126 10.75 4.61 3.06
N GLY A 127 9.63 4.11 2.56
CA GLY A 127 9.62 3.70 1.16
C GLY A 127 8.26 3.38 0.61
N TYR A 128 8.28 2.96 -0.63
CA TYR A 128 7.12 2.62 -1.45
C TYR A 128 7.46 1.48 -2.41
N LEU A 129 6.44 0.99 -3.12
CA LEU A 129 6.57 -0.06 -4.11
C LEU A 129 6.23 0.52 -5.50
N ILE A 130 7.03 0.20 -6.51
CA ILE A 130 6.69 0.40 -7.91
C ILE A 130 6.30 -0.94 -8.51
N TRP A 131 5.23 -0.93 -9.30
CA TRP A 131 4.83 -2.05 -10.14
C TRP A 131 4.92 -1.64 -11.62
N ASP A 132 5.84 -2.29 -12.34
CA ASP A 132 6.07 -2.09 -13.77
C ASP A 132 5.83 -3.42 -14.50
N GLU A 133 4.72 -3.50 -15.24
CA GLU A 133 4.31 -4.72 -15.93
C GLU A 133 5.24 -5.12 -17.09
N GLU A 134 5.99 -4.18 -17.64
CA GLU A 134 6.91 -4.42 -18.75
C GLU A 134 8.27 -4.97 -18.29
N SER A 135 8.62 -4.77 -17.01
CA SER A 135 9.90 -5.21 -16.43
C SER A 135 9.96 -6.72 -16.21
N GLU A 136 11.15 -7.29 -16.31
CA GLU A 136 11.46 -8.66 -15.88
C GLU A 136 11.40 -8.80 -14.33
N THR A 137 11.63 -7.70 -13.62
CA THR A 137 11.44 -7.60 -12.18
C THR A 137 10.32 -6.59 -11.91
N PRO A 138 9.04 -7.00 -12.07
CA PRO A 138 7.92 -6.08 -12.12
C PRO A 138 7.69 -5.32 -10.82
N ILE A 139 8.23 -5.79 -9.70
CA ILE A 139 8.05 -5.13 -8.41
C ILE A 139 9.40 -4.67 -7.88
N ALA A 140 9.47 -3.38 -7.57
CA ALA A 140 10.64 -2.75 -6.95
C ALA A 140 10.23 -2.02 -5.67
N PHE A 141 10.86 -2.38 -4.56
CA PHE A 141 10.77 -1.65 -3.30
C PHE A 141 11.81 -0.53 -3.32
N ARG A 142 11.36 0.70 -3.12
CA ARG A 142 12.20 1.89 -3.17
C ARG A 142 12.15 2.69 -1.88
N THR A 143 13.29 3.30 -1.55
CA THR A 143 13.34 4.33 -0.50
C THR A 143 12.73 5.64 -1.01
N LEU A 144 12.46 6.61 -0.12
CA LEU A 144 12.01 7.95 -0.53
C LEU A 144 13.06 8.72 -1.34
N GLN A 145 14.33 8.32 -1.30
CA GLN A 145 15.41 8.85 -2.13
C GLN A 145 15.42 8.24 -3.55
N GLY A 146 14.52 7.27 -3.82
CA GLY A 146 14.40 6.61 -5.10
C GLY A 146 15.35 5.42 -5.30
N GLU A 147 16.09 5.02 -4.26
CA GLU A 147 16.98 3.86 -4.32
C GLU A 147 16.18 2.55 -4.28
N THR A 148 16.44 1.65 -5.22
CA THR A 148 15.87 0.30 -5.20
C THR A 148 16.69 -0.59 -4.29
N TRP A 149 16.07 -1.14 -3.23
CA TRP A 149 16.76 -2.00 -2.28
C TRP A 149 16.29 -3.48 -2.34
N LYS A 150 15.14 -3.73 -2.98
CA LYS A 150 14.63 -5.09 -3.27
C LYS A 150 13.82 -5.08 -4.55
N THR A 151 13.95 -6.13 -5.35
CA THR A 151 13.07 -6.43 -6.49
C THR A 151 12.43 -7.81 -6.32
N VAL A 152 11.29 -8.02 -6.94
CA VAL A 152 10.62 -9.33 -7.05
C VAL A 152 10.47 -9.65 -8.54
N SER A 153 11.00 -10.79 -8.94
CA SER A 153 10.96 -11.25 -10.34
C SER A 153 9.60 -11.87 -10.70
N ARG A 154 9.36 -12.04 -12.00
CA ARG A 154 8.18 -12.78 -12.50
C ARG A 154 8.16 -14.22 -11.99
N GLU A 155 9.33 -14.85 -11.86
CA GLU A 155 9.45 -16.21 -11.31
C GLU A 155 9.07 -16.27 -9.82
N GLU A 156 9.49 -15.27 -9.02
CA GLU A 156 9.11 -15.19 -7.61
C GLU A 156 7.60 -15.02 -7.45
N LEU A 157 6.98 -14.18 -8.29
CA LEU A 157 5.52 -13.99 -8.30
C LEU A 157 4.75 -15.26 -8.72
N ALA A 158 5.38 -16.15 -9.48
CA ALA A 158 4.73 -17.35 -10.00
C ALA A 158 4.75 -18.55 -9.05
N LYS A 159 5.47 -18.47 -7.96
CA LYS A 159 5.60 -19.50 -6.93
C LYS A 159 4.48 -19.43 -5.91
#